data_8e0278489e6f0cb84efcf02fdc673018
#
_entry.id   8e0278489e6f0cb84efcf02fdc673018
#
_cell.length_a   1.000
_cell.length_b   1.000
_cell.length_c   1.000
_cell.angle_alpha   90.00
_cell.angle_beta   90.00
_cell.angle_gamma   90.00
#
_symmetry.space_group_name_H-M   'P 1'
#
loop_
_entity.id
_entity.type
_entity.pdbx_description
1 polymer ?
#
loop_
_entity_poly.entity_id
_entity_poly.type
_entity_poly.pdbx_seq_one_letter_code
_entity_poly.pdbx_strand_id
1 'polypeptide(L)'
;NKIMKLDDEAKKKGLIASSAGNHAQGVAYAAKKLGVKATICMPAHTPLIKVDATKAHGADVVLYGEAYDEAYEKAVELQKSEGYTFVHPFDDEDVMEGQGTIALEIMEELPDVDYILVPIGGGGLISGIACAAKQINPSVKIVGVEPEGAASALAAVEDDQLVKLSEVSTIADGTA
;
A
#
# COMPACT_ATOMS: atom_id res chain seq x y z
N ASN A 1 0.32 5.40 -10.34
CA ASN A 1 0.29 4.52 -11.51
C ASN A 1 -1.09 3.90 -11.73
N LYS A 2 -1.59 3.03 -10.85
CA LYS A 2 -2.90 2.36 -10.93
C LYS A 2 -4.03 3.26 -11.44
N ILE A 3 -4.25 4.39 -10.77
CA ILE A 3 -5.37 5.31 -11.07
C ILE A 3 -5.24 5.94 -12.46
N MET A 4 -4.02 6.17 -12.92
CA MET A 4 -3.77 6.73 -14.26
C MET A 4 -4.21 5.76 -15.38
N LYS A 5 -4.04 4.45 -15.17
CA LYS A 5 -4.38 3.40 -16.13
C LYS A 5 -5.88 3.08 -16.21
N LEU A 6 -6.68 3.55 -15.25
CA LEU A 6 -8.14 3.34 -15.25
C LEU A 6 -8.78 4.05 -16.42
N ASP A 7 -9.81 3.43 -17.00
CA ASP A 7 -10.67 4.08 -17.99
C ASP A 7 -11.57 5.15 -17.37
N ASP A 8 -12.24 5.92 -18.21
CA ASP A 8 -13.08 7.03 -17.78
C ASP A 8 -14.32 6.57 -17.01
N GLU A 9 -14.82 5.36 -17.27
CA GLU A 9 -15.97 4.79 -16.57
C GLU A 9 -15.59 4.42 -15.13
N ALA A 10 -14.48 3.73 -14.94
CA ALA A 10 -13.95 3.40 -13.61
C ALA A 10 -13.62 4.67 -12.81
N LYS A 11 -13.00 5.67 -13.44
CA LYS A 11 -12.74 6.97 -12.81
C LYS A 11 -14.01 7.70 -12.37
N LYS A 12 -15.08 7.65 -13.16
CA LYS A 12 -16.38 8.25 -12.81
C LYS A 12 -17.06 7.58 -11.63
N LYS A 13 -16.95 6.26 -11.51
CA LYS A 13 -17.48 5.51 -10.37
C LYS A 13 -16.73 5.86 -9.08
N GLY A 14 -15.46 6.16 -9.17
CA GLY A 14 -14.59 6.49 -8.04
C GLY A 14 -13.80 5.29 -7.51
N LEU A 15 -12.99 5.56 -6.51
CA LEU A 15 -12.03 4.62 -5.92
C LEU A 15 -12.41 4.29 -4.51
N ILE A 16 -12.03 3.08 -4.08
CA ILE A 16 -12.08 2.70 -2.68
C ILE A 16 -10.79 1.98 -2.28
N ALA A 17 -10.35 2.22 -1.05
CA ALA A 17 -9.24 1.51 -0.42
C ALA A 17 -9.51 1.30 1.08
N SER A 18 -8.86 0.30 1.67
CA SER A 18 -8.79 0.12 3.12
C SER A 18 -7.36 0.34 3.58
N SER A 19 -7.14 1.39 4.35
CA SER A 19 -5.83 1.68 4.94
C SER A 19 -5.92 2.86 5.90
N ALA A 20 -5.17 2.81 7.00
CA ALA A 20 -5.01 3.92 7.94
C ALA A 20 -3.62 4.58 7.86
N GLY A 21 -2.80 4.24 6.87
CA GLY A 21 -1.41 4.68 6.73
C GLY A 21 -1.10 5.40 5.41
N ASN A 22 0.11 5.17 4.92
CA ASN A 22 0.65 5.81 3.73
C ASN A 22 -0.18 5.52 2.47
N HIS A 23 -0.70 4.29 2.32
CA HIS A 23 -1.53 3.93 1.18
C HIS A 23 -2.82 4.77 1.11
N ALA A 24 -3.48 5.00 2.25
CA ALA A 24 -4.66 5.86 2.33
C ALA A 24 -4.38 7.26 1.77
N GLN A 25 -3.30 7.88 2.24
CA GLN A 25 -2.90 9.22 1.80
C GLN A 25 -2.44 9.23 0.34
N GLY A 26 -1.71 8.19 -0.09
CA GLY A 26 -1.26 8.04 -1.49
C GLY A 26 -2.42 7.94 -2.47
N VAL A 27 -3.44 7.13 -2.16
CA VAL A 27 -4.66 7.00 -2.96
C VAL A 27 -5.42 8.33 -2.98
N ALA A 28 -5.63 8.95 -1.82
CA ALA A 28 -6.34 10.23 -1.70
C ALA A 28 -5.63 11.35 -2.50
N TYR A 29 -4.32 11.48 -2.35
CA TYR A 29 -3.51 12.46 -3.06
C TYR A 29 -3.56 12.25 -4.58
N ALA A 30 -3.34 11.02 -5.04
CA ALA A 30 -3.36 10.70 -6.47
C ALA A 30 -4.75 10.91 -7.08
N ALA A 31 -5.81 10.50 -6.37
CA ALA A 31 -7.19 10.73 -6.78
C ALA A 31 -7.49 12.23 -6.95
N LYS A 32 -7.10 13.07 -5.96
CA LYS A 32 -7.23 14.52 -6.03
C LYS A 32 -6.53 15.12 -7.25
N LYS A 33 -5.30 14.68 -7.53
CA LYS A 33 -4.51 15.16 -8.68
C LYS A 33 -5.14 14.79 -10.02
N LEU A 34 -5.83 13.67 -10.09
CA LEU A 34 -6.47 13.15 -11.29
C LEU A 34 -7.97 13.52 -11.40
N GLY A 35 -8.52 14.25 -10.42
CA GLY A 35 -9.93 14.66 -10.39
C GLY A 35 -10.89 13.48 -10.17
N VAL A 36 -10.44 12.40 -9.51
CA VAL A 36 -11.23 11.21 -9.22
C VAL A 36 -11.67 11.22 -7.75
N LYS A 37 -12.90 10.79 -7.47
CA LYS A 37 -13.34 10.63 -6.08
C LYS A 37 -12.68 9.41 -5.45
N ALA A 38 -12.32 9.52 -4.16
CA ALA A 38 -11.78 8.41 -3.39
C ALA A 38 -12.47 8.29 -2.04
N THR A 39 -12.79 7.06 -1.66
CA THR A 39 -13.32 6.69 -0.35
C THR A 39 -12.30 5.78 0.34
N ILE A 40 -11.97 6.08 1.59
CA ILE A 40 -10.99 5.30 2.36
C ILE A 40 -11.67 4.76 3.61
N CYS A 41 -11.69 3.44 3.75
CA CYS A 41 -12.16 2.77 4.96
C CYS A 41 -11.00 2.62 5.96
N MET A 42 -11.27 2.95 7.23
CA MET A 42 -10.31 2.88 8.34
C MET A 42 -11.00 2.31 9.57
N PRO A 43 -10.28 1.64 10.50
CA PRO A 43 -10.80 1.28 11.80
C PRO A 43 -11.35 2.50 12.55
N ALA A 44 -12.39 2.29 13.37
CA ALA A 44 -13.10 3.37 14.06
C ALA A 44 -12.20 4.18 15.01
N HIS A 45 -11.20 3.54 15.61
CA HIS A 45 -10.24 4.17 16.53
C HIS A 45 -8.97 4.69 15.86
N THR A 46 -8.94 4.78 14.52
CA THR A 46 -7.79 5.37 13.80
C THR A 46 -7.50 6.78 14.34
N PRO A 47 -6.23 7.08 14.69
CA PRO A 47 -5.86 8.40 15.20
C PRO A 47 -6.31 9.53 14.29
N LEU A 48 -6.89 10.58 14.88
CA LEU A 48 -7.45 11.72 14.13
C LEU A 48 -6.46 12.35 13.18
N ILE A 49 -5.17 12.40 13.53
CA ILE A 49 -4.13 12.93 12.67
C ILE A 49 -4.04 12.19 11.31
N LYS A 50 -4.25 10.86 11.31
CA LYS A 50 -4.25 10.04 10.09
C LYS A 50 -5.54 10.26 9.28
N VAL A 51 -6.67 10.36 9.96
CA VAL A 51 -7.97 10.67 9.36
C VAL A 51 -7.94 12.04 8.68
N ASP A 52 -7.49 13.06 9.41
CA ASP A 52 -7.45 14.44 8.94
C ASP A 52 -6.45 14.61 7.78
N ALA A 53 -5.29 13.94 7.85
CA ALA A 53 -4.32 13.94 6.74
C ALA A 53 -4.92 13.37 5.45
N THR A 54 -5.69 12.28 5.55
CA THR A 54 -6.37 11.68 4.40
C THR A 54 -7.47 12.60 3.85
N LYS A 55 -8.29 13.18 4.73
CA LYS A 55 -9.34 14.15 4.34
C LYS A 55 -8.77 15.43 3.72
N ALA A 56 -7.61 15.90 4.17
CA ALA A 56 -6.92 17.06 3.59
C ALA A 56 -6.55 16.86 2.11
N HIS A 57 -6.37 15.61 1.70
CA HIS A 57 -6.22 15.25 0.29
C HIS A 57 -7.55 15.12 -0.47
N GLY A 58 -8.69 15.38 0.19
CA GLY A 58 -10.02 15.43 -0.47
C GLY A 58 -10.71 14.08 -0.59
N ALA A 59 -10.25 13.05 0.10
CA ALA A 59 -10.94 11.76 0.16
C ALA A 59 -12.05 11.77 1.22
N ASP A 60 -13.11 11.01 0.94
CA ASP A 60 -14.11 10.65 1.94
C ASP A 60 -13.54 9.53 2.84
N VAL A 61 -13.72 9.67 4.16
CA VAL A 61 -13.24 8.66 5.12
C VAL A 61 -14.43 8.00 5.81
N VAL A 62 -14.49 6.67 5.73
CA VAL A 62 -15.45 5.82 6.41
C VAL A 62 -14.73 5.13 7.57
N LEU A 63 -15.12 5.47 8.78
CA LEU A 63 -14.63 4.82 10.01
C LEU A 63 -15.55 3.64 10.32
N TYR A 64 -15.00 2.41 10.37
CA TYR A 64 -15.79 1.20 10.57
C TYR A 64 -14.97 0.07 11.21
N GLY A 65 -15.59 -0.60 12.17
CA GLY A 65 -15.00 -1.74 12.88
C GLY A 65 -13.86 -1.37 13.83
N GLU A 66 -13.39 -2.36 14.57
CA GLU A 66 -12.32 -2.20 15.55
C GLU A 66 -10.95 -2.60 14.95
N ALA A 67 -10.94 -3.49 13.96
CA ALA A 67 -9.74 -4.02 13.33
C ALA A 67 -9.65 -3.65 11.83
N TYR A 68 -8.46 -3.83 11.27
CA TYR A 68 -8.22 -3.63 9.85
C TYR A 68 -9.12 -4.52 8.97
N ASP A 69 -9.29 -5.79 9.36
CA ASP A 69 -10.07 -6.76 8.59
C ASP A 69 -11.54 -6.30 8.43
N GLU A 70 -12.14 -5.74 9.49
CA GLU A 70 -13.51 -5.21 9.44
C GLU A 70 -13.62 -3.98 8.53
N ALA A 71 -12.64 -3.07 8.60
CA ALA A 71 -12.58 -1.92 7.69
C ALA A 71 -12.38 -2.37 6.23
N TYR A 72 -11.61 -3.42 6.00
CA TYR A 72 -11.42 -4.03 4.68
C TYR A 72 -12.71 -4.66 4.15
N GLU A 73 -13.41 -5.44 4.98
CA GLU A 73 -14.71 -6.02 4.61
C GLU A 73 -15.73 -4.93 4.24
N LYS A 74 -15.75 -3.82 5.00
CA LYS A 74 -16.60 -2.67 4.67
C LYS A 74 -16.21 -2.02 3.33
N ALA A 75 -14.94 -1.93 3.03
CA ALA A 75 -14.50 -1.43 1.74
C ALA A 75 -14.93 -2.34 0.59
N VAL A 76 -14.86 -3.67 0.78
CA VAL A 76 -15.35 -4.66 -0.21
C VAL A 76 -16.87 -4.60 -0.37
N GLU A 77 -17.62 -4.40 0.71
CA GLU A 77 -19.07 -4.18 0.66
C GLU A 77 -19.41 -2.96 -0.21
N LEU A 78 -18.78 -1.80 0.08
CA LEU A 78 -18.99 -0.57 -0.66
C LEU A 78 -18.51 -0.66 -2.11
N GLN A 79 -17.42 -1.38 -2.38
CA GLN A 79 -16.98 -1.67 -3.73
C GLN A 79 -18.11 -2.33 -4.55
N LYS A 80 -18.78 -3.32 -3.96
CA LYS A 80 -19.85 -4.09 -4.64
C LYS A 80 -21.12 -3.27 -4.81
N SER A 81 -21.52 -2.50 -3.79
CA SER A 81 -22.80 -1.75 -3.81
C SER A 81 -22.72 -0.50 -4.68
N GLU A 82 -21.60 0.23 -4.64
CA GLU A 82 -21.41 1.51 -5.35
C GLU A 82 -20.65 1.36 -6.68
N GLY A 83 -20.02 0.20 -6.91
CA GLY A 83 -19.25 -0.10 -8.10
C GLY A 83 -17.88 0.60 -8.15
N TYR A 84 -17.32 0.96 -7.00
CA TYR A 84 -15.99 1.56 -6.89
C TYR A 84 -14.88 0.65 -7.44
N THR A 85 -13.81 1.25 -7.93
CA THR A 85 -12.58 0.52 -8.22
C THR A 85 -11.75 0.38 -6.94
N PHE A 86 -11.49 -0.86 -6.52
CA PHE A 86 -10.65 -1.12 -5.36
C PHE A 86 -9.18 -0.91 -5.70
N VAL A 87 -8.48 -0.14 -4.88
CA VAL A 87 -7.03 0.07 -4.97
C VAL A 87 -6.36 -0.69 -3.84
N HIS A 88 -5.86 -1.88 -4.15
CA HIS A 88 -5.24 -2.76 -3.15
C HIS A 88 -3.91 -2.17 -2.67
N PRO A 89 -3.57 -2.24 -1.37
CA PRO A 89 -2.36 -1.60 -0.84
C PRO A 89 -1.05 -2.24 -1.30
N PHE A 90 -1.03 -3.50 -1.70
CA PHE A 90 0.19 -4.24 -2.05
C PHE A 90 0.00 -5.35 -3.07
N ASP A 91 -1.12 -6.08 -3.09
CA ASP A 91 -1.37 -7.18 -4.03
C ASP A 91 -2.08 -6.66 -5.29
N ASP A 92 -1.35 -5.85 -6.05
CA ASP A 92 -1.82 -5.23 -7.29
C ASP A 92 -0.59 -4.80 -8.13
N GLU A 93 -0.44 -5.37 -9.31
CA GLU A 93 0.70 -5.12 -10.19
C GLU A 93 0.87 -3.64 -10.54
N ASP A 94 -0.21 -2.93 -10.84
CA ASP A 94 -0.16 -1.50 -11.15
C ASP A 94 0.28 -0.64 -9.96
N VAL A 95 -0.04 -1.08 -8.73
CA VAL A 95 0.43 -0.45 -7.50
C VAL A 95 1.91 -0.76 -7.30
N MET A 96 2.32 -2.03 -7.44
CA MET A 96 3.73 -2.42 -7.36
C MET A 96 4.61 -1.70 -8.38
N GLU A 97 4.16 -1.55 -9.64
CA GLU A 97 4.86 -0.74 -10.65
C GLU A 97 5.04 0.71 -10.19
N GLY A 98 4.00 1.30 -9.57
CA GLY A 98 4.09 2.64 -8.99
C GLY A 98 5.15 2.73 -7.89
N GLN A 99 5.27 1.71 -7.04
CA GLN A 99 6.30 1.64 -5.99
C GLN A 99 7.70 1.48 -6.58
N GLY A 100 7.83 0.86 -7.75
CA GLY A 100 9.10 0.73 -8.46
C GLY A 100 9.74 2.06 -8.84
N THR A 101 8.98 3.15 -8.98
CA THR A 101 9.52 4.49 -9.26
C THR A 101 10.46 4.99 -8.18
N ILE A 102 10.31 4.51 -6.93
CA ILE A 102 11.25 4.81 -5.83
C ILE A 102 12.66 4.33 -6.17
N ALA A 103 12.78 3.13 -6.74
CA ALA A 103 14.08 2.63 -7.16
C ALA A 103 14.69 3.46 -8.29
N LEU A 104 13.87 3.98 -9.22
CA LEU A 104 14.35 4.85 -10.30
C LEU A 104 14.98 6.12 -9.71
N GLU A 105 14.27 6.77 -8.78
CA GLU A 105 14.73 7.99 -8.12
C GLU A 105 16.00 7.74 -7.28
N ILE A 106 16.05 6.64 -6.52
CA ILE A 106 17.25 6.28 -5.74
C ILE A 106 18.45 6.08 -6.65
N MET A 107 18.30 5.35 -7.74
CA MET A 107 19.41 5.01 -8.63
C MET A 107 19.81 6.16 -9.55
N GLU A 108 18.94 7.14 -9.75
CA GLU A 108 19.29 8.39 -10.42
C GLU A 108 20.20 9.25 -9.52
N GLU A 109 19.91 9.33 -8.21
CA GLU A 109 20.70 10.11 -7.25
C GLU A 109 21.97 9.36 -6.78
N LEU A 110 21.89 8.03 -6.67
CA LEU A 110 22.96 7.16 -6.16
C LEU A 110 23.21 5.98 -7.15
N PRO A 111 23.84 6.25 -8.30
CA PRO A 111 24.04 5.22 -9.34
C PRO A 111 24.83 3.98 -8.89
N ASP A 112 25.75 4.18 -7.93
CA ASP A 112 26.65 3.14 -7.40
C ASP A 112 26.15 2.55 -6.07
N VAL A 113 24.85 2.62 -5.77
CA VAL A 113 24.30 2.06 -4.55
C VAL A 113 24.47 0.54 -4.49
N ASP A 114 25.04 0.04 -3.38
CA ASP A 114 25.25 -1.40 -3.18
C ASP A 114 24.05 -2.09 -2.54
N TYR A 115 23.36 -1.40 -1.61
CA TYR A 115 22.26 -1.95 -0.83
C TYR A 115 21.08 -0.99 -0.75
N ILE A 116 19.87 -1.51 -0.96
CA ILE A 116 18.62 -0.80 -0.68
C ILE A 116 17.87 -1.59 0.38
N LEU A 117 17.66 -0.99 1.57
CA LEU A 117 16.91 -1.58 2.67
C LEU A 117 15.44 -1.15 2.55
N VAL A 118 14.53 -2.10 2.53
CA VAL A 118 13.11 -1.84 2.28
C VAL A 118 12.26 -2.50 3.37
N PRO A 119 11.39 -1.74 4.07
CA PRO A 119 10.46 -2.33 5.02
C PRO A 119 9.44 -3.23 4.30
N ILE A 120 9.12 -4.36 4.92
CA ILE A 120 8.12 -5.29 4.42
C ILE A 120 6.90 -5.30 5.36
N GLY A 121 5.72 -5.08 4.80
CA GLY A 121 4.44 -5.47 5.31
C GLY A 121 3.83 -6.45 4.30
N GLY A 122 2.85 -6.05 3.50
CA GLY A 122 2.27 -6.89 2.45
C GLY A 122 3.13 -7.15 1.21
N GLY A 123 4.38 -6.70 1.18
CA GLY A 123 5.35 -7.02 0.12
C GLY A 123 5.30 -6.14 -1.13
N GLY A 124 4.26 -5.33 -1.35
CA GLY A 124 4.11 -4.55 -2.60
C GLY A 124 5.21 -3.51 -2.83
N LEU A 125 5.69 -2.87 -1.77
CA LEU A 125 6.78 -1.89 -1.84
C LEU A 125 8.10 -2.55 -2.28
N ILE A 126 8.52 -3.59 -1.59
CA ILE A 126 9.78 -4.28 -1.90
C ILE A 126 9.73 -4.96 -3.27
N SER A 127 8.58 -5.52 -3.66
CA SER A 127 8.40 -6.14 -4.98
C SER A 127 8.62 -5.12 -6.10
N GLY A 128 7.99 -3.95 -6.01
CA GLY A 128 8.18 -2.88 -7.00
C GLY A 128 9.62 -2.37 -7.05
N ILE A 129 10.20 -2.06 -5.89
CA ILE A 129 11.59 -1.58 -5.79
C ILE A 129 12.57 -2.63 -6.33
N ALA A 130 12.45 -3.89 -5.90
CA ALA A 130 13.35 -4.96 -6.32
C ALA A 130 13.27 -5.20 -7.83
N CYS A 131 12.06 -5.26 -8.38
CA CYS A 131 11.86 -5.46 -9.81
C CYS A 131 12.53 -4.35 -10.63
N ALA A 132 12.32 -3.08 -10.29
CA ALA A 132 12.91 -1.96 -11.01
C ALA A 132 14.43 -1.88 -10.80
N ALA A 133 14.91 -1.93 -9.56
CA ALA A 133 16.34 -1.81 -9.25
C ALA A 133 17.17 -2.91 -9.90
N LYS A 134 16.71 -4.16 -9.85
CA LYS A 134 17.42 -5.31 -10.44
C LYS A 134 17.50 -5.27 -11.97
N GLN A 135 16.56 -4.60 -12.63
CA GLN A 135 16.63 -4.39 -14.08
C GLN A 135 17.66 -3.32 -14.46
N ILE A 136 17.86 -2.32 -13.60
CA ILE A 136 18.84 -1.24 -13.84
C ILE A 136 20.24 -1.71 -13.44
N ASN A 137 20.40 -2.27 -12.25
CA ASN A 137 21.66 -2.80 -11.75
C ASN A 137 21.44 -4.17 -11.10
N PRO A 138 21.73 -5.27 -11.79
CA PRO A 138 21.56 -6.62 -11.24
C PRO A 138 22.40 -6.91 -9.98
N SER A 139 23.47 -6.14 -9.75
CA SER A 139 24.37 -6.34 -8.60
C SER A 139 23.88 -5.70 -7.31
N VAL A 140 22.98 -4.69 -7.37
CA VAL A 140 22.42 -4.07 -6.16
C VAL A 140 21.71 -5.11 -5.30
N LYS A 141 21.90 -5.04 -4.00
CA LYS A 141 21.25 -5.94 -3.05
C LYS A 141 20.03 -5.28 -2.43
N ILE A 142 18.88 -5.91 -2.57
CA ILE A 142 17.64 -5.49 -1.92
C ILE A 142 17.48 -6.29 -0.64
N VAL A 143 17.39 -5.60 0.49
CA VAL A 143 17.28 -6.20 1.81
C VAL A 143 15.92 -5.86 2.41
N GLY A 144 15.09 -6.87 2.60
CA GLY A 144 13.81 -6.74 3.30
C GLY A 144 14.04 -6.58 4.81
N VAL A 145 13.29 -5.69 5.43
CA VAL A 145 13.36 -5.43 6.87
C VAL A 145 11.96 -5.58 7.47
N GLU A 146 11.85 -6.44 8.47
CA GLU A 146 10.63 -6.68 9.23
C GLU A 146 10.91 -6.52 10.74
N PRO A 147 9.93 -6.08 11.54
CA PRO A 147 10.05 -6.19 13.00
C PRO A 147 9.93 -7.65 13.43
N GLU A 148 10.71 -8.08 14.44
CA GLU A 148 10.68 -9.45 14.96
C GLU A 148 9.27 -9.94 15.31
N GLY A 149 8.43 -9.04 15.84
CA GLY A 149 7.04 -9.34 16.22
C GLY A 149 6.05 -9.32 15.06
N ALA A 150 6.49 -9.16 13.80
CA ALA A 150 5.64 -9.16 12.61
C ALA A 150 6.40 -9.63 11.35
N ALA A 151 7.23 -10.69 11.48
CA ALA A 151 8.11 -11.17 10.42
C ALA A 151 7.42 -12.24 9.53
N SER A 152 6.32 -11.88 8.88
CA SER A 152 5.54 -12.80 8.06
C SER A 152 6.23 -13.18 6.74
N ALA A 153 6.97 -12.25 6.14
CA ALA A 153 7.66 -12.52 4.89
C ALA A 153 8.89 -13.41 5.11
N LEU A 154 9.63 -13.22 6.21
CA LEU A 154 10.71 -14.13 6.57
C LEU A 154 10.20 -15.56 6.78
N ALA A 155 9.13 -15.71 7.57
CA ALA A 155 8.52 -17.02 7.80
C ALA A 155 8.02 -17.65 6.48
N ALA A 156 7.43 -16.86 5.58
CA ALA A 156 6.96 -17.34 4.28
C ALA A 156 8.11 -17.81 3.38
N VAL A 157 9.27 -17.14 3.43
CA VAL A 157 10.47 -17.54 2.67
C VAL A 157 11.08 -18.83 3.26
N GLU A 158 11.12 -18.95 4.60
CA GLU A 158 11.66 -20.14 5.26
C GLU A 158 10.79 -21.39 5.04
N ASP A 159 9.48 -21.21 5.02
CA ASP A 159 8.51 -22.30 4.85
C ASP A 159 8.13 -22.57 3.37
N ASP A 160 8.61 -21.77 2.43
CA ASP A 160 8.25 -21.78 0.99
C ASP A 160 6.73 -21.76 0.75
N GLN A 161 5.99 -21.01 1.57
CA GLN A 161 4.54 -20.85 1.48
C GLN A 161 4.07 -19.56 2.17
N LEU A 162 2.84 -19.12 1.84
CA LEU A 162 2.23 -17.99 2.56
C LEU A 162 1.99 -18.34 4.02
N VAL A 163 2.51 -17.50 4.91
CA VAL A 163 2.35 -17.64 6.36
C VAL A 163 1.48 -16.53 6.91
N LYS A 164 0.45 -16.90 7.66
CA LYS A 164 -0.34 -15.97 8.47
C LYS A 164 0.12 -16.09 9.92
N LEU A 165 0.65 -14.99 10.47
CA LEU A 165 1.07 -14.97 11.88
C LEU A 165 -0.16 -15.09 12.79
N SER A 166 -0.03 -15.89 13.85
CA SER A 166 -1.09 -16.04 14.86
C SER A 166 -1.19 -14.84 15.80
N GLU A 167 -0.09 -14.12 15.97
CA GLU A 167 0.01 -12.95 16.83
C GLU A 167 0.98 -11.95 16.20
N VAL A 168 0.68 -10.67 16.33
CA VAL A 168 1.51 -9.57 15.87
C VAL A 168 1.74 -8.60 17.01
N SER A 169 3.00 -8.28 17.32
CA SER A 169 3.39 -7.38 18.39
C SER A 169 4.54 -6.46 17.94
N THR A 170 4.21 -5.24 17.53
CA THR A 170 5.19 -4.26 17.06
C THR A 170 4.66 -2.84 17.22
N ILE A 171 5.56 -1.87 17.36
CA ILE A 171 5.24 -0.43 17.25
C ILE A 171 5.25 0.06 15.79
N ALA A 172 5.71 -0.77 14.86
CA ALA A 172 5.76 -0.45 13.43
C ALA A 172 4.44 -0.83 12.74
N ASP A 173 3.36 -0.17 13.12
CA ASP A 173 1.99 -0.45 12.67
C ASP A 173 1.78 -0.40 11.15
N GLY A 174 2.67 0.24 10.42
CA GLY A 174 2.64 0.29 8.96
C GLY A 174 3.18 -0.95 8.24
N THR A 175 3.75 -1.91 8.98
CA THR A 175 4.34 -3.16 8.46
C THR A 175 3.74 -4.41 9.11
N ALA A 176 2.71 -4.26 9.93
CA ALA A 176 2.04 -5.31 10.67
C ALA A 176 0.77 -5.81 9.97
#